data_953a078444982290171cd57dd7c51056
#
_entry.id   953a078444982290171cd57dd7c51056
#
_cell.length_a   1.000
_cell.length_b   1.000
_cell.length_c   1.000
_cell.angle_alpha   90.00
_cell.angle_beta   90.00
_cell.angle_gamma   90.00
#
_symmetry.space_group_name_H-M   'P 1'
#
loop_
_entity.id
_entity.type
_entity.pdbx_description
1 polymer ?
#
loop_
_entity_poly.entity_id
_entity_poly.type
_entity_poly.pdbx_seq_one_letter_code
_entity_poly.pdbx_strand_id
1 'polypeptide(L)'
;MRGHGRGGLGRGGRFGGGRGFGGRSFGGRGNFGDEGFARGRKLSSDELQLIIEALLHEQPAHGYELIRRLEERSGGFYKPSPGMIYPALTYLEDASLASVSQDGNRKLYALTETGTVHFEANREEAERILDMLTRIGARMAEVRDALAGVDDLDPTLGNEFHEARRALKGALLARRGCDAGEMKRIVGILRQAAADILGSTPRSSD
;
A
#
# COMPACT_ATOMS: atom_id res chain seq x y z
N MET A 1 9.28 58.14 58.40
CA MET A 1 10.65 57.76 57.98
C MET A 1 10.45 56.94 56.71
N ARG A 2 10.73 57.56 55.62
CA ARG A 2 11.79 57.20 54.64
C ARG A 2 11.64 55.76 54.16
N GLY A 3 11.52 55.37 52.89
CA GLY A 3 11.77 56.12 51.67
C GLY A 3 11.77 55.09 50.53
N HIS A 4 11.51 55.54 49.39
CA HIS A 4 12.12 55.21 48.09
C HIS A 4 12.11 53.72 47.71
N GLY A 5 11.76 53.29 46.49
CA GLY A 5 11.75 54.01 45.23
C GLY A 5 11.65 52.99 44.07
N ARG A 6 11.22 53.50 42.95
CA ARG A 6 11.57 53.08 41.56
C ARG A 6 11.20 51.66 41.19
N GLY A 7 10.44 51.40 40.22
CA GLY A 7 10.52 51.92 38.85
C GLY A 7 11.01 50.79 37.96
N GLY A 8 10.19 50.27 37.06
CA GLY A 8 10.58 49.24 36.13
C GLY A 8 9.56 49.12 35.03
N LEU A 9 9.71 49.95 34.02
CA LEU A 9 9.17 49.81 32.68
C LEU A 9 9.62 48.49 32.06
N GLY A 10 8.76 47.77 31.39
CA GLY A 10 9.20 46.62 30.60
C GLY A 10 8.08 46.00 29.78
N ARG A 11 7.84 46.62 28.66
CA ARG A 11 7.71 46.04 27.34
C ARG A 11 6.61 44.97 27.13
N GLY A 12 5.59 45.36 26.46
CA GLY A 12 4.94 44.90 25.27
C GLY A 12 5.48 43.64 24.63
N GLY A 13 4.69 42.59 24.70
CA GLY A 13 4.83 41.43 23.89
C GLY A 13 3.56 41.25 23.04
N ARG A 14 3.59 41.79 21.85
CA ARG A 14 2.65 41.49 20.77
C ARG A 14 2.72 39.99 20.47
N PHE A 15 1.70 39.25 20.72
CA PHE A 15 1.43 37.99 20.04
C PHE A 15 0.30 38.21 19.04
N GLY A 16 0.67 38.75 17.90
CA GLY A 16 -0.10 38.62 16.67
C GLY A 16 0.42 37.42 15.91
N GLY A 17 -0.46 36.62 15.38
CA GLY A 17 -0.08 35.52 14.49
C GLY A 17 -1.20 34.50 14.32
N GLY A 18 -2.38 34.96 13.89
CA GLY A 18 -3.36 34.07 13.25
C GLY A 18 -2.73 33.48 12.00
N ARG A 19 -2.41 32.20 12.02
CA ARG A 19 -2.12 31.45 10.80
C ARG A 19 -3.42 30.82 10.33
N GLY A 20 -3.98 31.43 9.29
CA GLY A 20 -5.10 30.93 8.53
C GLY A 20 -4.79 29.53 8.03
N PHE A 21 -5.66 28.61 8.33
CA PHE A 21 -5.77 27.33 7.65
C PHE A 21 -6.25 27.62 6.22
N GLY A 22 -5.30 27.83 5.32
CA GLY A 22 -5.54 27.88 3.90
C GLY A 22 -5.92 26.50 3.43
N GLY A 23 -7.18 26.33 3.06
CA GLY A 23 -7.69 25.17 2.36
C GLY A 23 -6.87 24.96 1.09
N ARG A 24 -6.06 23.91 1.05
CA ARG A 24 -5.46 23.40 -0.18
C ARG A 24 -6.50 22.55 -0.87
N SER A 25 -7.12 23.15 -1.86
CA SER A 25 -7.87 22.48 -2.92
C SER A 25 -7.00 21.37 -3.52
N PHE A 26 -7.34 20.12 -3.26
CA PHE A 26 -6.74 18.96 -3.90
C PHE A 26 -7.38 18.78 -5.28
N GLY A 27 -6.94 19.59 -6.22
CA GLY A 27 -7.14 19.38 -7.65
C GLY A 27 -5.86 18.84 -8.26
N GLY A 28 -5.58 17.57 -8.12
CA GLY A 28 -4.48 16.88 -8.75
C GLY A 28 -4.96 15.56 -9.32
N ARG A 29 -5.44 15.58 -10.59
CA ARG A 29 -5.53 14.37 -11.41
C ARG A 29 -4.12 13.79 -11.57
N GLY A 30 -3.66 13.05 -10.59
CA GLY A 30 -2.49 12.19 -10.69
C GLY A 30 -2.89 10.95 -11.48
N ASN A 31 -2.31 10.82 -12.67
CA ASN A 31 -2.34 9.59 -13.46
C ASN A 31 -1.70 8.47 -12.65
N PHE A 32 -2.51 7.67 -11.96
CA PHE A 32 -2.08 6.49 -11.20
C PHE A 32 -1.82 5.35 -12.19
N GLY A 33 -0.76 5.48 -12.99
CA GLY A 33 -0.25 4.35 -13.74
C GLY A 33 0.31 3.29 -12.79
N ASP A 34 0.12 2.04 -13.17
CA ASP A 34 0.58 0.77 -12.59
C ASP A 34 2.06 0.77 -12.06
N GLU A 35 2.83 1.80 -12.39
CA GLU A 35 4.25 1.94 -12.06
C GLU A 35 4.54 2.40 -10.62
N GLY A 36 3.57 2.98 -9.90
CA GLY A 36 3.79 3.55 -8.56
C GLY A 36 3.99 2.49 -7.48
N PHE A 37 3.28 1.36 -7.56
CA PHE A 37 3.33 0.28 -6.59
C PHE A 37 4.53 -0.65 -6.78
N ALA A 38 4.98 -0.85 -8.02
CA ALA A 38 6.18 -1.65 -8.31
C ALA A 38 7.45 -1.10 -7.65
N ARG A 39 7.43 0.15 -7.16
CA ARG A 39 8.54 0.81 -6.45
C ARG A 39 8.41 0.83 -4.93
N GLY A 40 7.50 0.05 -4.34
CA GLY A 40 7.32 0.00 -2.88
C GLY A 40 6.57 1.21 -2.32
N ARG A 41 5.71 1.86 -3.10
CA ARG A 41 4.83 2.93 -2.63
C ARG A 41 3.88 2.37 -1.57
N LYS A 42 4.03 2.85 -0.36
CA LYS A 42 3.06 2.58 0.70
C LYS A 42 1.77 3.34 0.38
N LEU A 43 0.62 2.76 0.72
CA LEU A 43 -0.64 3.49 0.71
C LEU A 43 -0.50 4.77 1.54
N SER A 44 -1.06 5.86 1.07
CA SER A 44 -1.19 7.08 1.87
C SER A 44 -2.16 6.85 3.03
N SER A 45 -2.16 7.75 4.01
CA SER A 45 -3.11 7.67 5.12
C SER A 45 -4.55 7.76 4.64
N ASP A 46 -4.82 8.63 3.67
CA ASP A 46 -6.16 8.83 3.11
C ASP A 46 -6.62 7.60 2.33
N GLU A 47 -5.75 7.00 1.50
CA GLU A 47 -6.04 5.75 0.80
C GLU A 47 -6.32 4.60 1.78
N LEU A 48 -5.55 4.52 2.90
CA LEU A 48 -5.78 3.51 3.92
C LEU A 48 -7.12 3.72 4.65
N GLN A 49 -7.47 4.94 4.99
CA GLN A 49 -8.76 5.27 5.60
C GLN A 49 -9.91 4.86 4.69
N LEU A 50 -9.83 5.19 3.41
CA LEU A 50 -10.87 4.89 2.43
C LEU A 50 -11.09 3.38 2.24
N ILE A 51 -10.02 2.58 2.19
CA ILE A 51 -10.17 1.12 2.11
C ILE A 51 -10.64 0.50 3.42
N ILE A 52 -10.34 1.11 4.58
CA ILE A 52 -10.94 0.70 5.87
C ILE A 52 -12.45 0.96 5.84
N GLU A 53 -12.90 2.13 5.36
CA GLU A 53 -14.33 2.41 5.19
C GLU A 53 -15.00 1.37 4.28
N ALA A 54 -14.37 1.00 3.16
CA ALA A 54 -14.87 -0.05 2.28
C ALA A 54 -15.07 -1.38 3.02
N LEU A 55 -14.09 -1.78 3.83
CA LEU A 55 -14.18 -3.03 4.60
C LEU A 55 -15.23 -2.97 5.72
N LEU A 56 -15.38 -1.82 6.37
CA LEU A 56 -16.40 -1.60 7.39
C LEU A 56 -17.81 -1.49 6.79
N HIS A 57 -17.93 -1.01 5.55
CA HIS A 57 -19.18 -1.00 4.80
C HIS A 57 -19.70 -2.42 4.53
N GLU A 58 -18.82 -3.37 4.27
CA GLU A 58 -19.21 -4.78 4.10
C GLU A 58 -19.74 -5.38 5.40
N GLN A 59 -19.03 -5.16 6.51
CA GLN A 59 -19.42 -5.60 7.85
C GLN A 59 -18.56 -4.93 8.94
N PRO A 60 -19.11 -4.70 10.14
CA PRO A 60 -18.34 -4.29 11.30
C PRO A 60 -17.16 -5.22 11.57
N ALA A 61 -16.06 -4.68 12.07
CA ALA A 61 -14.84 -5.44 12.27
C ALA A 61 -13.97 -4.89 13.40
N HIS A 62 -13.16 -5.76 13.99
CA HIS A 62 -12.06 -5.38 14.88
C HIS A 62 -10.84 -4.94 14.07
N GLY A 63 -9.98 -4.08 14.66
CA GLY A 63 -8.78 -3.59 13.96
C GLY A 63 -7.86 -4.70 13.44
N TYR A 64 -7.71 -5.79 14.18
CA TYR A 64 -6.93 -6.95 13.74
C TYR A 64 -7.58 -7.69 12.56
N GLU A 65 -8.91 -7.76 12.51
CA GLU A 65 -9.63 -8.38 11.39
C GLU A 65 -9.47 -7.57 10.11
N LEU A 66 -9.44 -6.24 10.21
CA LEU A 66 -9.16 -5.36 9.07
C LEU A 66 -7.75 -5.63 8.50
N ILE A 67 -6.73 -5.78 9.36
CA ILE A 67 -5.38 -6.15 8.93
C ILE A 67 -5.41 -7.47 8.15
N ARG A 68 -6.08 -8.49 8.70
CA ARG A 68 -6.19 -9.81 8.08
C ARG A 68 -6.93 -9.78 6.74
N ARG A 69 -8.06 -9.07 6.67
CA ARG A 69 -8.83 -8.93 5.42
C ARG A 69 -8.03 -8.24 4.32
N LEU A 70 -7.24 -7.20 4.66
CA LEU A 70 -6.36 -6.52 3.71
C LEU A 70 -5.23 -7.43 3.23
N GLU A 71 -4.64 -8.21 4.14
CA GLU A 71 -3.65 -9.22 3.81
C GLU A 71 -4.22 -10.29 2.87
N GLU A 72 -5.39 -10.83 3.19
CA GLU A 72 -6.08 -11.86 2.38
C GLU A 72 -6.47 -11.30 0.99
N ARG A 73 -7.08 -10.11 0.90
CA ARG A 73 -7.47 -9.49 -0.39
C ARG A 73 -6.28 -9.18 -1.28
N SER A 74 -5.16 -8.83 -0.70
CA SER A 74 -3.93 -8.56 -1.44
C SER A 74 -3.10 -9.82 -1.73
N GLY A 75 -3.61 -11.02 -1.44
CA GLY A 75 -2.85 -12.27 -1.59
C GLY A 75 -1.55 -12.29 -0.78
N GLY A 76 -1.54 -11.65 0.39
CA GLY A 76 -0.38 -11.52 1.26
C GLY A 76 0.61 -10.40 0.85
N PHE A 77 0.30 -9.66 -0.22
CA PHE A 77 1.17 -8.59 -0.70
C PHE A 77 1.18 -7.36 0.21
N TYR A 78 0.02 -6.98 0.75
CA TYR A 78 -0.13 -5.82 1.61
C TYR A 78 -0.66 -6.22 2.98
N LYS A 79 0.18 -6.06 3.99
CA LYS A 79 -0.14 -6.28 5.41
C LYS A 79 0.17 -5.01 6.19
N PRO A 80 -0.84 -4.16 6.45
CA PRO A 80 -0.62 -2.97 7.26
C PRO A 80 -0.27 -3.36 8.70
N SER A 81 0.63 -2.58 9.31
CA SER A 81 0.96 -2.78 10.72
C SER A 81 -0.16 -2.22 11.62
N PRO A 82 -0.26 -2.70 12.89
CA PRO A 82 -1.15 -2.08 13.87
C PRO A 82 -0.92 -0.57 14.01
N GLY A 83 0.34 -0.11 13.93
CA GLY A 83 0.70 1.32 13.96
C GLY A 83 0.18 2.14 12.79
N MET A 84 -0.32 1.53 11.72
CA MET A 84 -1.00 2.21 10.62
C MET A 84 -2.52 2.12 10.76
N ILE A 85 -3.05 0.96 11.14
CA ILE A 85 -4.51 0.72 11.23
C ILE A 85 -5.14 1.50 12.38
N TYR A 86 -4.57 1.45 13.59
CA TYR A 86 -5.20 2.10 14.73
C TYR A 86 -5.26 3.63 14.65
N PRO A 87 -4.23 4.35 14.17
CA PRO A 87 -4.37 5.78 13.91
C PRO A 87 -5.42 6.12 12.85
N ALA A 88 -5.55 5.30 11.80
CA ALA A 88 -6.58 5.48 10.78
C ALA A 88 -8.00 5.28 11.38
N LEU A 89 -8.19 4.24 12.20
CA LEU A 89 -9.45 4.01 12.91
C LEU A 89 -9.79 5.13 13.90
N THR A 90 -8.80 5.65 14.62
CA THR A 90 -8.98 6.80 15.51
C THR A 90 -9.43 8.02 14.71
N TYR A 91 -8.82 8.28 13.57
CA TYR A 91 -9.25 9.37 12.68
C TYR A 91 -10.71 9.21 12.23
N LEU A 92 -11.10 8.00 11.79
CA LEU A 92 -12.47 7.73 11.36
C LEU A 92 -13.49 7.90 12.51
N GLU A 93 -13.12 7.53 13.74
CA GLU A 93 -13.91 7.76 14.96
C GLU A 93 -14.04 9.25 15.24
N ASP A 94 -12.94 10.01 15.26
CA ASP A 94 -12.90 11.45 15.52
C ASP A 94 -13.68 12.25 14.46
N ALA A 95 -13.62 11.81 13.20
CA ALA A 95 -14.38 12.38 12.09
C ALA A 95 -15.86 11.97 12.07
N SER A 96 -16.30 11.14 13.02
CA SER A 96 -17.66 10.59 13.08
C SER A 96 -18.04 9.74 11.86
N LEU A 97 -17.05 9.21 11.13
CA LEU A 97 -17.24 8.30 10.01
C LEU A 97 -17.39 6.84 10.48
N ALA A 98 -16.79 6.49 11.61
CA ALA A 98 -16.94 5.20 12.26
C ALA A 98 -17.41 5.36 13.70
N SER A 99 -18.20 4.40 14.16
CA SER A 99 -18.57 4.24 15.56
C SER A 99 -17.82 3.08 16.19
N VAL A 100 -17.62 3.15 17.49
CA VAL A 100 -16.96 2.12 18.27
C VAL A 100 -17.91 1.56 19.31
N SER A 101 -18.01 0.25 19.37
CA SER A 101 -18.68 -0.46 20.45
C SER A 101 -17.71 -1.42 21.15
N GLN A 102 -18.00 -1.74 22.40
CA GLN A 102 -17.20 -2.69 23.16
C GLN A 102 -17.72 -4.11 22.90
N ASP A 103 -16.84 -4.98 22.44
CA ASP A 103 -17.10 -6.41 22.30
C ASP A 103 -16.11 -7.20 23.17
N GLY A 104 -16.52 -7.51 24.38
CA GLY A 104 -15.62 -8.03 25.42
C GLY A 104 -14.48 -7.06 25.73
N ASN A 105 -13.25 -7.49 25.52
CA ASN A 105 -12.06 -6.67 25.69
C ASN A 105 -11.58 -6.00 24.40
N ARG A 106 -12.36 -6.04 23.31
CA ARG A 106 -11.97 -5.54 22.00
C ARG A 106 -12.90 -4.40 21.55
N LYS A 107 -12.38 -3.50 20.75
CA LYS A 107 -13.15 -2.47 20.08
C LYS A 107 -13.67 -3.03 18.75
N LEU A 108 -14.97 -3.01 18.56
CA LEU A 108 -15.65 -3.31 17.30
C LEU A 108 -15.99 -2.00 16.61
N TYR A 109 -15.54 -1.83 15.38
CA TYR A 109 -15.76 -0.64 14.56
C TYR A 109 -16.86 -0.92 13.53
N ALA A 110 -17.72 0.06 13.30
CA ALA A 110 -18.76 0.02 12.28
C ALA A 110 -18.87 1.40 11.62
N LEU A 111 -19.22 1.47 10.33
CA LEU A 111 -19.53 2.75 9.72
C LEU A 111 -20.76 3.38 10.37
N THR A 112 -20.74 4.71 10.49
CA THR A 112 -21.92 5.51 10.79
C THR A 112 -22.70 5.78 9.50
N GLU A 113 -23.87 6.41 9.63
CA GLU A 113 -24.61 6.92 8.46
C GLU A 113 -23.76 7.94 7.67
N THR A 114 -23.09 8.86 8.37
CA THR A 114 -22.16 9.84 7.76
C THR A 114 -21.00 9.13 7.06
N GLY A 115 -20.41 8.09 7.67
CA GLY A 115 -19.34 7.30 7.08
C GLY A 115 -19.81 6.54 5.84
N THR A 116 -21.03 6.02 5.85
CA THR A 116 -21.62 5.37 4.68
C THR A 116 -21.79 6.35 3.52
N VAL A 117 -22.30 7.55 3.77
CA VAL A 117 -22.41 8.61 2.75
C VAL A 117 -21.02 9.00 2.22
N HIS A 118 -20.05 9.16 3.10
CA HIS A 118 -18.67 9.48 2.71
C HIS A 118 -18.05 8.38 1.85
N PHE A 119 -18.19 7.13 2.24
CA PHE A 119 -17.72 5.98 1.46
C PHE A 119 -18.40 5.93 0.09
N GLU A 120 -19.74 6.06 0.02
CA GLU A 120 -20.46 6.03 -1.26
C GLU A 120 -19.98 7.13 -2.22
N ALA A 121 -19.68 8.32 -1.73
CA ALA A 121 -19.13 9.41 -2.53
C ALA A 121 -17.72 9.11 -3.07
N ASN A 122 -16.97 8.20 -2.46
CA ASN A 122 -15.61 7.84 -2.82
C ASN A 122 -15.45 6.35 -3.21
N ARG A 123 -16.57 5.66 -3.43
CA ARG A 123 -16.62 4.21 -3.70
C ARG A 123 -15.70 3.79 -4.85
N GLU A 124 -15.76 4.49 -5.98
CA GLU A 124 -14.95 4.17 -7.16
C GLU A 124 -13.44 4.20 -6.87
N GLU A 125 -13.01 5.15 -6.04
CA GLU A 125 -11.62 5.26 -5.62
C GLU A 125 -11.21 4.10 -4.71
N ALA A 126 -12.06 3.76 -3.72
CA ALA A 126 -11.83 2.65 -2.81
C ALA A 126 -11.73 1.31 -3.56
N GLU A 127 -12.67 1.05 -4.46
CA GLU A 127 -12.71 -0.16 -5.29
C GLU A 127 -11.47 -0.24 -6.19
N ARG A 128 -11.07 0.88 -6.80
CA ARG A 128 -9.87 0.94 -7.63
C ARG A 128 -8.59 0.61 -6.86
N ILE A 129 -8.46 1.09 -5.61
CA ILE A 129 -7.33 0.77 -4.75
C ILE A 129 -7.33 -0.71 -4.37
N LEU A 130 -8.47 -1.26 -3.95
CA LEU A 130 -8.62 -2.67 -3.60
C LEU A 130 -8.33 -3.59 -4.79
N ASP A 131 -8.86 -3.27 -5.97
CA ASP A 131 -8.59 -4.00 -7.21
C ASP A 131 -7.11 -3.99 -7.58
N MET A 132 -6.44 -2.87 -7.39
CA MET A 132 -5.02 -2.77 -7.63
C MET A 132 -4.23 -3.65 -6.68
N LEU A 133 -4.54 -3.65 -5.37
CA LEU A 133 -3.92 -4.52 -4.39
C LEU A 133 -4.12 -6.00 -4.75
N THR A 134 -5.32 -6.38 -5.14
CA THR A 134 -5.67 -7.74 -5.57
C THR A 134 -4.86 -8.17 -6.80
N ARG A 135 -4.78 -7.31 -7.83
CA ARG A 135 -4.01 -7.61 -9.04
C ARG A 135 -2.51 -7.75 -8.78
N ILE A 136 -1.96 -6.90 -7.91
CA ILE A 136 -0.54 -7.01 -7.54
C ILE A 136 -0.31 -8.30 -6.76
N GLY A 137 -1.19 -8.61 -5.81
CA GLY A 137 -1.14 -9.86 -5.05
C GLY A 137 -1.18 -11.10 -5.94
N ALA A 138 -2.10 -11.15 -6.91
CA ALA A 138 -2.20 -12.24 -7.86
C ALA A 138 -0.90 -12.42 -8.69
N ARG A 139 -0.34 -11.33 -9.22
CA ARG A 139 0.94 -11.37 -9.94
C ARG A 139 2.11 -11.84 -9.06
N MET A 140 2.10 -11.46 -7.77
CA MET A 140 3.12 -11.91 -6.82
C MET A 140 2.93 -13.39 -6.43
N ALA A 141 1.69 -13.87 -6.36
CA ALA A 141 1.39 -15.27 -6.16
C ALA A 141 1.89 -16.12 -7.34
N GLU A 142 1.59 -15.72 -8.59
CA GLU A 142 2.10 -16.39 -9.79
C GLU A 142 3.64 -16.48 -9.80
N VAL A 143 4.33 -15.41 -9.42
CA VAL A 143 5.80 -15.42 -9.32
C VAL A 143 6.28 -16.35 -8.21
N ARG A 144 5.58 -16.39 -7.07
CA ARG A 144 5.92 -17.27 -5.95
C ARG A 144 5.69 -18.73 -6.34
N ASP A 145 4.56 -19.04 -6.97
CA ASP A 145 4.21 -20.38 -7.37
C ASP A 145 5.14 -20.91 -8.47
N ALA A 146 5.54 -20.03 -9.40
CA ALA A 146 6.57 -20.38 -10.40
C ALA A 146 7.95 -20.66 -9.79
N LEU A 147 8.16 -20.24 -8.54
CA LEU A 147 9.42 -20.43 -7.79
C LEU A 147 9.26 -21.47 -6.67
N ALA A 148 8.03 -21.93 -6.40
CA ALA A 148 7.77 -22.97 -5.43
C ALA A 148 8.47 -24.26 -5.88
N GLY A 149 9.28 -24.83 -4.98
CA GLY A 149 10.05 -26.04 -5.26
C GLY A 149 11.50 -25.79 -5.70
N VAL A 150 11.90 -24.56 -6.03
CA VAL A 150 13.32 -24.26 -6.32
C VAL A 150 14.15 -24.27 -5.04
N ASP A 151 13.56 -23.82 -3.93
CA ASP A 151 14.22 -23.82 -2.62
C ASP A 151 14.32 -25.24 -1.99
N ASP A 152 13.53 -26.19 -2.48
CA ASP A 152 13.60 -27.62 -2.08
C ASP A 152 14.68 -28.40 -2.88
N LEU A 153 15.26 -27.78 -3.91
CA LEU A 153 16.39 -28.32 -4.66
C LEU A 153 17.71 -28.06 -3.90
N ASP A 154 18.80 -28.60 -4.46
CA ASP A 154 20.15 -28.32 -3.97
C ASP A 154 20.33 -26.81 -3.73
N PRO A 155 20.76 -26.38 -2.52
CA PRO A 155 20.94 -24.96 -2.18
C PRO A 155 21.83 -24.17 -3.13
N THR A 156 22.81 -24.84 -3.78
CA THR A 156 23.68 -24.25 -4.79
C THR A 156 22.89 -23.88 -6.04
N LEU A 157 22.07 -24.80 -6.52
CA LEU A 157 21.23 -24.61 -7.71
C LEU A 157 20.14 -23.56 -7.46
N GLY A 158 19.55 -23.51 -6.26
CA GLY A 158 18.63 -22.48 -5.84
C GLY A 158 19.24 -21.08 -5.88
N ASN A 159 20.49 -20.94 -5.39
CA ASN A 159 21.21 -19.66 -5.45
C ASN A 159 21.52 -19.23 -6.89
N GLU A 160 21.99 -20.13 -7.73
CA GLU A 160 22.26 -19.85 -9.15
C GLU A 160 20.97 -19.42 -9.89
N PHE A 161 19.84 -20.05 -9.63
CA PHE A 161 18.54 -19.66 -10.17
C PHE A 161 18.15 -18.26 -9.75
N HIS A 162 18.28 -17.92 -8.47
CA HIS A 162 17.98 -16.59 -7.95
C HIS A 162 18.91 -15.51 -8.53
N GLU A 163 20.18 -15.83 -8.79
CA GLU A 163 21.12 -14.92 -9.44
C GLU A 163 20.76 -14.68 -10.90
N ALA A 164 20.46 -15.75 -11.66
CA ALA A 164 20.04 -15.66 -13.06
C ALA A 164 18.78 -14.80 -13.21
N ARG A 165 17.79 -15.00 -12.34
CA ARG A 165 16.56 -14.19 -12.30
C ARG A 165 16.85 -12.72 -11.99
N ARG A 166 17.74 -12.44 -11.02
CA ARG A 166 18.17 -11.08 -10.67
C ARG A 166 18.84 -10.39 -11.85
N ALA A 167 19.71 -11.10 -12.54
CA ALA A 167 20.40 -10.60 -13.73
C ALA A 167 19.42 -10.27 -14.86
N LEU A 168 18.46 -11.16 -15.14
CA LEU A 168 17.39 -10.91 -16.12
C LEU A 168 16.57 -9.67 -15.78
N LYS A 169 16.12 -9.55 -14.52
CA LYS A 169 15.40 -8.36 -14.06
C LYS A 169 16.23 -7.09 -14.22
N GLY A 170 17.52 -7.12 -13.88
CA GLY A 170 18.45 -6.01 -14.06
C GLY A 170 18.58 -5.60 -15.52
N ALA A 171 18.73 -6.56 -16.43
CA ALA A 171 18.83 -6.32 -17.86
C ALA A 171 17.56 -5.67 -18.43
N LEU A 172 16.38 -6.13 -18.03
CA LEU A 172 15.09 -5.54 -18.44
C LEU A 172 14.93 -4.12 -17.90
N LEU A 173 15.33 -3.88 -16.65
CA LEU A 173 15.29 -2.54 -16.05
C LEU A 173 16.24 -1.56 -16.77
N ALA A 174 17.43 -2.00 -17.17
CA ALA A 174 18.39 -1.19 -17.90
C ALA A 174 17.92 -0.78 -19.30
N ARG A 175 16.93 -1.49 -19.86
CA ARG A 175 16.34 -1.23 -21.16
C ARG A 175 14.97 -0.52 -21.09
N ARG A 176 14.59 0.03 -19.94
CA ARG A 176 13.37 0.85 -19.83
C ARG A 176 13.44 2.06 -20.75
N GLY A 177 12.37 2.28 -21.51
CA GLY A 177 12.28 3.39 -22.46
C GLY A 177 13.06 3.15 -23.77
N CYS A 178 13.47 1.92 -24.07
CA CYS A 178 14.05 1.58 -25.37
C CYS A 178 13.03 1.74 -26.50
N ASP A 179 13.54 1.85 -27.73
CA ASP A 179 12.71 1.95 -28.92
C ASP A 179 11.93 0.65 -29.23
N ALA A 180 10.99 0.74 -30.18
CA ALA A 180 10.13 -0.39 -30.55
C ALA A 180 10.92 -1.55 -31.18
N GLY A 181 12.05 -1.31 -31.82
CA GLY A 181 12.92 -2.33 -32.39
C GLY A 181 13.57 -3.15 -31.30
N GLU A 182 14.17 -2.50 -30.32
CA GLU A 182 14.79 -3.14 -29.17
C GLU A 182 13.74 -3.88 -28.32
N MET A 183 12.56 -3.34 -28.15
CA MET A 183 11.46 -4.01 -27.45
C MET A 183 11.04 -5.31 -28.17
N LYS A 184 10.93 -5.29 -29.50
CA LYS A 184 10.64 -6.52 -30.27
C LYS A 184 11.72 -7.58 -30.11
N ARG A 185 13.00 -7.17 -30.10
CA ARG A 185 14.14 -8.08 -29.84
C ARG A 185 14.04 -8.72 -28.46
N ILE A 186 13.76 -7.93 -27.43
CA ILE A 186 13.61 -8.42 -26.05
C ILE A 186 12.45 -9.43 -25.96
N VAL A 187 11.30 -9.11 -26.54
CA VAL A 187 10.13 -10.00 -26.60
C VAL A 187 10.49 -11.32 -27.27
N GLY A 188 11.28 -11.28 -28.36
CA GLY A 188 11.76 -12.49 -29.03
C GLY A 188 12.62 -13.37 -28.10
N ILE A 189 13.58 -12.78 -27.39
CA ILE A 189 14.42 -13.50 -26.44
C ILE A 189 13.60 -14.15 -25.33
N LEU A 190 12.67 -13.41 -24.73
CA LEU A 190 11.83 -13.92 -23.65
C LEU A 190 10.93 -15.08 -24.11
N ARG A 191 10.35 -14.96 -25.31
CA ARG A 191 9.54 -16.06 -25.90
C ARG A 191 10.38 -17.29 -26.19
N GLN A 192 11.59 -17.11 -26.72
CA GLN A 192 12.50 -18.23 -26.97
C GLN A 192 12.90 -18.90 -25.66
N ALA A 193 13.31 -18.15 -24.64
CA ALA A 193 13.66 -18.70 -23.34
C ALA A 193 12.47 -19.47 -22.70
N ALA A 194 11.26 -18.96 -22.80
CA ALA A 194 10.07 -19.66 -22.33
C ALA A 194 9.84 -20.99 -23.08
N ALA A 195 10.00 -20.99 -24.42
CA ALA A 195 9.88 -22.19 -25.21
C ALA A 195 10.96 -23.25 -24.88
N ASP A 196 12.18 -22.81 -24.68
CA ASP A 196 13.30 -23.68 -24.31
C ASP A 196 13.10 -24.32 -22.94
N ILE A 197 12.58 -23.56 -21.96
CA ILE A 197 12.23 -24.07 -20.62
C ILE A 197 11.12 -25.12 -20.71
N LEU A 198 10.06 -24.86 -21.48
CA LEU A 198 8.94 -25.79 -21.67
C LEU A 198 9.32 -27.02 -22.50
N GLY A 199 10.23 -26.87 -23.45
CA GLY A 199 10.71 -27.96 -24.31
C GLY A 199 11.74 -28.87 -23.66
N SER A 200 12.32 -28.47 -22.53
CA SER A 200 13.31 -29.25 -21.76
C SER A 200 12.60 -30.26 -20.85
N THR A 201 11.98 -31.29 -21.41
CA THR A 201 11.61 -32.48 -20.63
C THR A 201 12.89 -33.13 -20.10
N PRO A 202 13.01 -33.44 -18.81
CA PRO A 202 14.17 -34.15 -18.30
C PRO A 202 14.24 -35.51 -19.01
N ARG A 203 15.32 -35.75 -19.75
CA ARG A 203 15.62 -37.08 -20.24
C ARG A 203 15.82 -37.96 -19.00
N SER A 204 14.93 -38.92 -18.80
CA SER A 204 15.14 -40.01 -17.86
C SER A 204 16.51 -40.59 -18.15
N SER A 205 17.42 -40.50 -17.19
CA SER A 205 18.68 -41.23 -17.20
C SER A 205 18.31 -42.69 -16.93
N ASP A 206 18.40 -43.53 -17.96
CA ASP A 206 18.53 -44.98 -17.80
C ASP A 206 19.88 -45.32 -17.14
#